data_c92a6dc704196e79ef73d9094afc0b7f
#
_entry.id   c92a6dc704196e79ef73d9094afc0b7f
#
_cell.length_a   1.000
_cell.length_b   1.000
_cell.length_c   1.000
_cell.angle_alpha   90.00
_cell.angle_beta   90.00
_cell.angle_gamma   90.00
#
_symmetry.space_group_name_H-M   'P 1'
#
loop_
_entity.id
_entity.type
_entity.pdbx_description
1 polymer ?
#
loop_
_entity_poly.entity_id
_entity_poly.type
_entity_poly.pdbx_seq_one_letter_code
_entity_poly.pdbx_strand_id
1 'polypeptide(L)'
;MSPTDVSLPRLGERMVEATVVAYRVTPQQRVTAGQVLLVVEHQGALAEIPAPLAGRVEALLVHEGATVPAGTALVRLSELKGPKPVELGGPPRISPAVRKLAREYGIDLHAVQGSGQEGRVTRTDVERAVAVTPADRPVEVVPQAAPNFVSPGVLFYDLELSTVDRWIAADRADARSAQLELTAWPYLLSAIARALVDQPELNATSFDHRLIKRSDRHLSVGFEALAKAAVIHRADQLPLLALASTLAALRQRAERGTLTAADQAPSAFSVALGEGHLGIGTSGLRSPEVANLRLSAIRRQPWAVNHQGVEQVVVLPVVTAALNFDPRFVSPSVASAFLGRIDAKLRTR
;
A
#
# COMPACT_ATOMS: atom_id res chain seq x y z
N MET A 1 -16.94 34.76 -9.55
CA MET A 1 -15.94 33.71 -9.39
C MET A 1 -14.99 33.86 -10.58
N SER A 2 -13.74 34.16 -10.34
CA SER A 2 -12.80 34.37 -11.44
C SER A 2 -12.17 33.01 -11.78
N PRO A 3 -12.30 32.54 -13.02
CA PRO A 3 -11.60 31.34 -13.45
C PRO A 3 -10.08 31.61 -13.47
N THR A 4 -9.29 30.62 -13.10
CA THR A 4 -7.83 30.67 -13.17
C THR A 4 -7.37 29.76 -14.29
N ASP A 5 -6.70 30.33 -15.28
CA ASP A 5 -6.15 29.57 -16.39
C ASP A 5 -4.74 29.07 -16.01
N VAL A 6 -4.54 27.76 -16.11
CA VAL A 6 -3.23 27.11 -15.94
C VAL A 6 -2.52 27.11 -17.28
N SER A 7 -1.46 27.88 -17.37
CA SER A 7 -0.69 28.04 -18.61
C SER A 7 0.55 27.14 -18.63
N LEU A 8 1.02 26.81 -19.83
CA LEU A 8 2.27 26.08 -20.03
C LEU A 8 3.46 26.88 -19.49
N PRO A 9 4.13 26.42 -18.40
CA PRO A 9 5.30 27.13 -17.87
C PRO A 9 6.50 26.96 -18.79
N ARG A 10 7.48 27.85 -18.67
CA ARG A 10 8.79 27.66 -19.31
C ARG A 10 9.58 26.61 -18.53
N LEU A 11 9.69 25.40 -19.07
CA LEU A 11 10.41 24.28 -18.45
C LEU A 11 11.93 24.29 -18.73
N GLY A 12 12.47 25.40 -19.24
CA GLY A 12 13.90 25.62 -19.54
C GLY A 12 14.15 26.90 -20.33
N GLU A 13 15.40 27.38 -20.34
CA GLU A 13 15.78 28.67 -20.98
C GLU A 13 15.55 28.73 -22.50
N ARG A 14 15.47 27.56 -23.16
CA ARG A 14 15.30 27.45 -24.63
C ARG A 14 13.94 26.88 -25.04
N MET A 15 13.01 26.68 -24.10
CA MET A 15 11.69 26.14 -24.42
C MET A 15 10.80 27.20 -25.06
N VAL A 16 10.48 27.02 -26.35
CA VAL A 16 9.58 27.88 -27.11
C VAL A 16 8.17 27.28 -27.13
N GLU A 17 8.05 25.96 -27.28
CA GLU A 17 6.79 25.23 -27.43
C GLU A 17 6.89 23.83 -26.82
N ALA A 18 5.72 23.21 -26.51
CA ALA A 18 5.63 21.81 -26.12
C ALA A 18 4.35 21.18 -26.67
N THR A 19 4.34 19.85 -26.78
CA THR A 19 3.21 19.06 -27.25
C THR A 19 2.45 18.48 -26.04
N VAL A 20 1.14 18.66 -26.00
CA VAL A 20 0.29 18.04 -24.97
C VAL A 20 0.19 16.54 -25.25
N VAL A 21 0.73 15.70 -24.34
CA VAL A 21 0.75 14.24 -24.52
C VAL A 21 -0.55 13.62 -24.02
N ALA A 22 -0.93 13.93 -22.76
CA ALA A 22 -2.14 13.36 -22.15
C ALA A 22 -2.63 14.22 -20.99
N TYR A 23 -3.95 14.29 -20.80
CA TYR A 23 -4.57 14.81 -19.60
C TYR A 23 -4.69 13.73 -18.54
N ARG A 24 -4.48 14.11 -17.28
CA ARG A 24 -4.67 13.28 -16.09
C ARG A 24 -5.96 13.61 -15.35
N VAL A 25 -6.73 14.54 -15.89
CA VAL A 25 -7.99 15.06 -15.32
C VAL A 25 -9.06 15.15 -16.40
N THR A 26 -10.32 15.10 -15.98
CA THR A 26 -11.49 15.27 -16.86
C THR A 26 -12.23 16.57 -16.52
N PRO A 27 -13.01 17.14 -17.45
CA PRO A 27 -13.90 18.26 -17.16
C PRO A 27 -14.81 17.95 -15.97
N GLN A 28 -15.06 18.96 -15.12
CA GLN A 28 -15.83 18.90 -13.88
C GLN A 28 -15.18 18.13 -12.71
N GLN A 29 -14.01 17.53 -12.90
CA GLN A 29 -13.26 16.89 -11.82
C GLN A 29 -12.75 17.92 -10.82
N ARG A 30 -12.80 17.56 -9.51
CA ARG A 30 -12.13 18.33 -8.46
C ARG A 30 -10.66 17.97 -8.41
N VAL A 31 -9.81 18.99 -8.26
CA VAL A 31 -8.36 18.84 -8.15
C VAL A 31 -7.85 19.56 -6.92
N THR A 32 -6.77 19.04 -6.33
CA THR A 32 -6.05 19.68 -5.22
C THR A 32 -4.84 20.43 -5.75
N ALA A 33 -4.36 21.43 -5.00
CA ALA A 33 -3.10 22.09 -5.34
C ALA A 33 -1.95 21.08 -5.40
N GLY A 34 -1.12 21.16 -6.46
CA GLY A 34 -0.03 20.21 -6.71
C GLY A 34 -0.44 18.93 -7.46
N GLN A 35 -1.73 18.66 -7.66
CA GLN A 35 -2.18 17.50 -8.44
C GLN A 35 -1.84 17.68 -9.92
N VAL A 36 -1.25 16.64 -10.56
CA VAL A 36 -0.90 16.67 -11.98
C VAL A 36 -2.17 16.77 -12.83
N LEU A 37 -2.23 17.79 -13.69
CA LEU A 37 -3.34 18.03 -14.63
C LEU A 37 -3.11 17.36 -15.97
N LEU A 38 -1.90 17.47 -16.50
CA LEU A 38 -1.54 16.95 -17.82
C LEU A 38 -0.02 16.73 -17.92
N VAL A 39 0.37 15.99 -18.95
CA VAL A 39 1.76 15.72 -19.31
C VAL A 39 2.04 16.38 -20.66
N VAL A 40 3.15 17.09 -20.77
CA VAL A 40 3.63 17.70 -22.01
C VAL A 40 4.99 17.11 -22.39
N GLU A 41 5.29 17.13 -23.68
CA GLU A 41 6.59 16.71 -24.24
C GLU A 41 7.30 17.90 -24.86
N HIS A 42 8.57 18.05 -24.56
CA HIS A 42 9.47 18.98 -25.23
C HIS A 42 10.81 18.31 -25.50
N GLN A 43 11.21 18.23 -26.78
CA GLN A 43 12.48 17.64 -27.24
C GLN A 43 12.74 16.21 -26.72
N GLY A 44 11.70 15.36 -26.65
CA GLY A 44 11.79 13.98 -26.14
C GLY A 44 11.73 13.84 -24.62
N ALA A 45 11.67 14.94 -23.86
CA ALA A 45 11.49 14.93 -22.41
C ALA A 45 10.03 15.17 -22.04
N LEU A 46 9.49 14.34 -21.14
CA LEU A 46 8.15 14.51 -20.59
C LEU A 46 8.20 15.37 -19.33
N ALA A 47 7.25 16.29 -19.22
CA ALA A 47 7.10 17.14 -18.05
C ALA A 47 5.63 17.15 -17.57
N GLU A 48 5.43 17.09 -16.27
CA GLU A 48 4.11 17.13 -15.63
C GLU A 48 3.75 18.57 -15.25
N ILE A 49 2.51 18.96 -15.54
CA ILE A 49 1.98 20.28 -15.20
C ILE A 49 1.00 20.12 -14.03
N PRO A 50 1.36 20.57 -12.81
CA PRO A 50 0.51 20.49 -11.64
C PRO A 50 -0.50 21.63 -11.57
N ALA A 51 -1.59 21.41 -10.81
CA ALA A 51 -2.56 22.44 -10.46
C ALA A 51 -1.93 23.47 -9.50
N PRO A 52 -2.00 24.77 -9.80
CA PRO A 52 -1.46 25.82 -8.92
C PRO A 52 -2.31 26.03 -7.66
N LEU A 53 -3.57 25.61 -7.69
CA LEU A 53 -4.53 25.75 -6.59
C LEU A 53 -5.57 24.63 -6.61
N ALA A 54 -6.26 24.42 -5.48
CA ALA A 54 -7.38 23.51 -5.43
C ALA A 54 -8.60 24.12 -6.13
N GLY A 55 -9.23 23.35 -7.01
CA GLY A 55 -10.32 23.85 -7.82
C GLY A 55 -11.16 22.75 -8.47
N ARG A 56 -12.02 23.15 -9.40
CA ARG A 56 -12.73 22.25 -10.31
C ARG A 56 -12.27 22.55 -11.74
N VAL A 57 -11.99 21.53 -12.52
CA VAL A 57 -11.67 21.68 -13.96
C VAL A 57 -12.93 22.14 -14.70
N GLU A 58 -12.93 23.36 -15.20
CA GLU A 58 -14.04 23.88 -16.00
C GLU A 58 -13.94 23.42 -17.45
N ALA A 59 -12.75 23.56 -18.04
CA ALA A 59 -12.51 23.19 -19.42
C ALA A 59 -11.04 22.80 -19.65
N LEU A 60 -10.83 21.89 -20.57
CA LEU A 60 -9.54 21.61 -21.22
C LEU A 60 -9.50 22.51 -22.47
N LEU A 61 -8.53 23.42 -22.52
CA LEU A 61 -8.47 24.48 -23.54
C LEU A 61 -7.70 24.06 -24.80
N VAL A 62 -6.92 23.00 -24.71
CA VAL A 62 -6.09 22.45 -25.78
C VAL A 62 -6.35 20.95 -25.90
N HIS A 63 -6.35 20.38 -27.09
CA HIS A 63 -6.53 18.93 -27.27
C HIS A 63 -5.19 18.18 -27.14
N GLU A 64 -5.26 16.91 -26.82
CA GLU A 64 -4.08 16.03 -26.82
C GLU A 64 -3.47 15.93 -28.21
N GLY A 65 -2.16 15.90 -28.29
CA GLY A 65 -1.38 15.95 -29.54
C GLY A 65 -1.13 17.34 -30.08
N ALA A 66 -1.67 18.42 -29.53
CA ALA A 66 -1.41 19.77 -29.98
C ALA A 66 -0.08 20.30 -29.44
N THR A 67 0.69 20.95 -30.33
CA THR A 67 1.91 21.68 -29.96
C THR A 67 1.56 23.16 -29.75
N VAL A 68 1.90 23.68 -28.58
CA VAL A 68 1.54 25.06 -28.17
C VAL A 68 2.75 25.80 -27.62
N PRO A 69 2.86 27.12 -27.81
CA PRO A 69 3.94 27.91 -27.25
C PRO A 69 3.83 28.05 -25.73
N ALA A 70 4.97 28.26 -25.07
CA ALA A 70 5.02 28.56 -23.64
C ALA A 70 4.14 29.79 -23.30
N GLY A 71 3.39 29.72 -22.21
CA GLY A 71 2.41 30.72 -21.80
C GLY A 71 0.97 30.47 -22.31
N THR A 72 0.76 29.50 -23.21
CA THR A 72 -0.60 29.13 -23.64
C THR A 72 -1.40 28.53 -22.51
N ALA A 73 -2.64 28.97 -22.32
CA ALA A 73 -3.58 28.40 -21.34
C ALA A 73 -3.98 26.98 -21.76
N LEU A 74 -3.80 26.01 -20.86
CA LEU A 74 -4.03 24.60 -21.12
C LEU A 74 -5.30 24.09 -20.43
N VAL A 75 -5.53 24.51 -19.20
CA VAL A 75 -6.67 24.08 -18.36
C VAL A 75 -7.28 25.28 -17.65
N ARG A 76 -8.58 25.38 -17.65
CA ARG A 76 -9.32 26.38 -16.86
C ARG A 76 -9.83 25.73 -15.57
N LEU A 77 -9.46 26.33 -14.45
CA LEU A 77 -9.91 25.93 -13.11
C LEU A 77 -10.86 26.99 -12.55
N SER A 78 -11.99 26.56 -11.97
CA SER A 78 -12.76 27.42 -11.08
C SER A 78 -12.28 27.19 -9.66
N GLU A 79 -11.94 28.27 -8.98
CA GLU A 79 -11.60 28.21 -7.56
C GLU A 79 -12.82 27.71 -6.77
N LEU A 80 -12.67 26.58 -6.11
CA LEU A 80 -13.63 26.17 -5.10
C LEU A 80 -13.41 27.14 -3.93
N LYS A 81 -14.35 28.08 -3.69
CA LYS A 81 -14.46 28.68 -2.36
C LYS A 81 -14.67 27.51 -1.38
N GLY A 82 -13.58 27.05 -0.79
CA GLY A 82 -13.66 26.30 0.44
C GLY A 82 -14.52 27.11 1.42
N PRO A 83 -15.17 26.47 2.41
CA PRO A 83 -15.69 27.23 3.53
C PRO A 83 -14.55 28.16 3.95
N LYS A 84 -14.86 29.47 4.06
CA LYS A 84 -13.89 30.46 4.56
C LYS A 84 -13.12 29.80 5.67
N PRO A 85 -11.77 29.87 5.70
CA PRO A 85 -11.07 29.52 6.92
C PRO A 85 -11.83 30.26 8.01
N VAL A 86 -12.49 29.53 8.88
CA VAL A 86 -12.93 30.08 10.14
C VAL A 86 -11.63 30.56 10.71
N GLU A 87 -11.44 31.87 10.80
CA GLU A 87 -10.37 32.45 11.59
C GLU A 87 -10.54 31.81 12.96
N LEU A 88 -9.76 30.77 13.21
CA LEU A 88 -9.68 30.14 14.51
C LEU A 88 -9.11 31.21 15.40
N GLY A 89 -9.99 31.89 16.10
CA GLY A 89 -9.65 32.87 17.09
C GLY A 89 -8.65 32.27 18.07
N GLY A 90 -7.44 32.80 18.10
CA GLY A 90 -6.38 32.53 19.05
C GLY A 90 -6.02 31.07 19.31
N PRO A 91 -4.85 30.78 19.85
CA PRO A 91 -4.41 29.43 20.12
C PRO A 91 -5.49 28.71 20.96
N PRO A 92 -5.89 27.46 20.57
CA PRO A 92 -7.00 26.75 21.22
C PRO A 92 -6.78 26.74 22.73
N ARG A 93 -7.78 27.22 23.50
CA ARG A 93 -7.72 27.19 24.98
C ARG A 93 -7.79 25.74 25.45
N ILE A 94 -6.62 25.13 25.58
CA ILE A 94 -6.44 23.73 25.95
C ILE A 94 -6.13 23.67 27.43
N SER A 95 -6.86 22.85 28.20
CA SER A 95 -6.58 22.69 29.62
C SER A 95 -5.21 22.02 29.84
N PRO A 96 -4.50 22.30 30.93
CA PRO A 96 -3.23 21.63 31.23
C PRO A 96 -3.33 20.10 31.25
N ALA A 97 -4.45 19.56 31.72
CA ALA A 97 -4.72 18.12 31.75
C ALA A 97 -4.82 17.51 30.34
N VAL A 98 -5.52 18.19 29.42
CA VAL A 98 -5.66 17.75 28.01
C VAL A 98 -4.31 17.85 27.27
N ARG A 99 -3.52 18.87 27.57
CA ARG A 99 -2.17 19.05 27.01
C ARG A 99 -1.21 17.95 27.50
N LYS A 100 -1.32 17.55 28.79
CA LYS A 100 -0.54 16.44 29.33
C LYS A 100 -0.93 15.13 28.66
N LEU A 101 -2.22 14.86 28.54
CA LEU A 101 -2.75 13.67 27.91
C LEU A 101 -2.32 13.55 26.43
N ALA A 102 -2.43 14.65 25.68
CA ALA A 102 -2.01 14.67 24.28
C ALA A 102 -0.50 14.41 24.12
N ARG A 103 0.34 14.91 25.04
CA ARG A 103 1.78 14.60 25.04
C ARG A 103 2.04 13.13 25.36
N GLU A 104 1.30 12.55 26.30
CA GLU A 104 1.45 11.17 26.72
C GLU A 104 1.11 10.20 25.57
N TYR A 105 0.12 10.56 24.74
CA TYR A 105 -0.30 9.78 23.59
C TYR A 105 0.32 10.25 22.25
N GLY A 106 1.17 11.30 22.28
CA GLY A 106 1.85 11.81 21.07
C GLY A 106 0.92 12.41 20.02
N ILE A 107 -0.22 12.99 20.45
CA ILE A 107 -1.24 13.57 19.57
C ILE A 107 -0.94 15.05 19.36
N ASP A 108 -0.92 15.48 18.08
CA ASP A 108 -0.88 16.88 17.73
C ASP A 108 -2.27 17.51 17.94
N LEU A 109 -2.38 18.37 18.95
CA LEU A 109 -3.61 19.07 19.31
C LEU A 109 -4.10 20.06 18.24
N HIS A 110 -3.23 20.46 17.30
CA HIS A 110 -3.63 21.30 16.16
C HIS A 110 -4.39 20.48 15.09
N ALA A 111 -4.20 19.17 15.08
CA ALA A 111 -4.91 18.24 14.16
C ALA A 111 -6.22 17.73 14.75
N VAL A 112 -6.52 17.99 16.04
CA VAL A 112 -7.72 17.52 16.72
C VAL A 112 -8.81 18.55 16.66
N GLN A 113 -9.96 18.23 16.08
CA GLN A 113 -11.14 19.08 16.08
C GLN A 113 -11.80 19.04 17.46
N GLY A 114 -11.81 20.18 18.18
CA GLY A 114 -12.41 20.28 19.51
C GLY A 114 -13.95 20.27 19.46
N SER A 115 -14.58 19.43 20.28
CA SER A 115 -16.04 19.34 20.43
C SER A 115 -16.60 20.19 21.59
N GLY A 116 -15.75 20.84 22.39
CA GLY A 116 -16.16 21.68 23.50
C GLY A 116 -16.68 23.06 23.08
N GLN A 117 -17.22 23.82 24.06
CA GLN A 117 -17.67 25.20 23.82
C GLN A 117 -16.55 26.06 23.19
N GLU A 118 -16.89 26.83 22.18
CA GLU A 118 -15.96 27.68 21.41
C GLU A 118 -14.82 26.89 20.73
N GLY A 119 -15.06 25.64 20.32
CA GLY A 119 -14.05 24.82 19.66
C GLY A 119 -12.93 24.30 20.57
N ARG A 120 -13.13 24.30 21.89
CA ARG A 120 -12.17 23.82 22.88
C ARG A 120 -11.94 22.31 22.70
N VAL A 121 -10.67 21.89 22.65
CA VAL A 121 -10.31 20.47 22.65
C VAL A 121 -10.53 19.90 24.06
N THR A 122 -11.38 18.89 24.14
CA THR A 122 -11.73 18.19 25.39
C THR A 122 -10.91 16.90 25.56
N ARG A 123 -10.95 16.30 26.75
CA ARG A 123 -10.35 14.99 27.00
C ARG A 123 -10.90 13.92 26.07
N THR A 124 -12.21 13.93 25.84
CA THR A 124 -12.91 12.96 24.97
C THR A 124 -12.46 13.09 23.50
N ASP A 125 -12.10 14.29 23.05
CA ASP A 125 -11.59 14.49 21.69
C ASP A 125 -10.19 13.88 21.52
N VAL A 126 -9.34 14.03 22.54
CA VAL A 126 -8.02 13.38 22.55
C VAL A 126 -8.16 11.86 22.64
N GLU A 127 -9.04 11.35 23.51
CA GLU A 127 -9.32 9.92 23.62
C GLU A 127 -9.90 9.34 22.33
N ARG A 128 -10.76 10.10 21.64
CA ARG A 128 -11.30 9.73 20.32
C ARG A 128 -10.19 9.76 19.26
N ALA A 129 -9.32 10.75 19.27
CA ALA A 129 -8.16 10.81 18.38
C ALA A 129 -7.19 9.66 18.65
N VAL A 130 -7.01 9.22 19.91
CA VAL A 130 -6.26 8.02 20.28
C VAL A 130 -6.94 6.76 19.73
N ALA A 131 -8.27 6.66 19.84
CA ALA A 131 -9.03 5.51 19.33
C ALA A 131 -9.05 5.43 17.79
N VAL A 132 -8.95 6.58 17.10
CA VAL A 132 -8.87 6.68 15.63
C VAL A 132 -7.42 6.55 15.14
N THR A 133 -6.44 6.73 16.05
CA THR A 133 -5.01 6.62 15.72
C THR A 133 -4.37 5.48 16.54
N PRO A 134 -4.60 4.21 16.21
CA PRO A 134 -3.85 3.14 16.85
C PRO A 134 -2.42 3.19 16.34
N ALA A 135 -1.48 3.53 17.21
CA ALA A 135 -0.04 3.23 17.14
C ALA A 135 0.73 3.53 15.83
N ASP A 136 0.13 4.20 14.85
CA ASP A 136 0.78 4.58 13.60
C ASP A 136 1.57 5.90 13.78
N ARG A 137 2.59 5.87 14.62
CA ARG A 137 3.52 7.01 14.68
C ARG A 137 4.31 7.06 13.39
N PRO A 138 4.25 8.19 12.63
CA PRO A 138 5.12 8.34 11.48
C PRO A 138 6.58 8.28 11.96
N VAL A 139 7.34 7.35 11.41
CA VAL A 139 8.79 7.29 11.59
C VAL A 139 9.40 8.05 10.42
N GLU A 140 10.05 9.16 10.72
CA GLU A 140 10.79 9.90 9.70
C GLU A 140 12.01 9.06 9.29
N VAL A 141 11.96 8.53 8.09
CA VAL A 141 13.12 7.95 7.43
C VAL A 141 13.58 8.99 6.41
N VAL A 142 14.74 9.60 6.64
CA VAL A 142 15.33 10.52 5.67
C VAL A 142 15.77 9.69 4.47
N PRO A 143 15.08 9.75 3.33
CA PRO A 143 15.54 9.06 2.13
C PRO A 143 16.84 9.71 1.66
N GLN A 144 17.82 8.92 1.27
CA GLN A 144 18.92 9.46 0.47
C GLN A 144 18.30 10.07 -0.79
N ALA A 145 18.81 11.22 -1.23
CA ALA A 145 18.34 11.91 -2.43
C ALA A 145 18.32 10.93 -3.60
N ALA A 146 17.15 10.39 -3.89
CA ALA A 146 16.93 9.41 -4.94
C ALA A 146 16.36 10.12 -6.16
N PRO A 147 16.71 9.70 -7.39
CA PRO A 147 16.11 10.23 -8.60
C PRO A 147 14.58 10.08 -8.57
N ASN A 148 13.88 10.95 -9.27
CA ASN A 148 12.40 11.01 -9.31
C ASN A 148 11.72 9.71 -9.77
N PHE A 149 12.46 8.77 -10.34
CA PHE A 149 12.02 7.43 -10.68
C PHE A 149 12.78 6.40 -9.85
N VAL A 150 12.07 5.70 -8.99
CA VAL A 150 12.63 4.62 -8.18
C VAL A 150 12.14 3.30 -8.73
N SER A 151 13.08 2.53 -9.29
CA SER A 151 12.80 1.14 -9.62
C SER A 151 12.69 0.34 -8.31
N PRO A 152 11.62 -0.44 -8.10
CA PRO A 152 11.52 -1.28 -6.92
C PRO A 152 12.64 -2.32 -6.90
N GLY A 153 13.20 -2.58 -5.72
CA GLY A 153 14.03 -3.75 -5.50
C GLY A 153 13.17 -5.01 -5.57
N VAL A 154 13.72 -6.09 -6.11
CA VAL A 154 13.04 -7.38 -6.16
C VAL A 154 13.99 -8.47 -5.67
N LEU A 155 13.49 -9.31 -4.74
CA LEU A 155 14.18 -10.52 -4.30
C LEU A 155 13.30 -11.74 -4.54
N PHE A 156 13.92 -12.79 -5.06
CA PHE A 156 13.29 -14.09 -5.25
C PHE A 156 13.80 -15.07 -4.20
N TYR A 157 12.92 -15.90 -3.66
CA TYR A 157 13.24 -16.93 -2.70
C TYR A 157 12.33 -18.14 -2.87
N ASP A 158 12.91 -19.33 -2.91
CA ASP A 158 12.15 -20.57 -3.00
C ASP A 158 11.84 -21.11 -1.61
N LEU A 159 10.55 -21.22 -1.30
CA LEU A 159 10.03 -21.75 -0.06
C LEU A 159 9.63 -23.22 -0.26
N GLU A 160 10.27 -24.09 0.49
CA GLU A 160 10.01 -25.53 0.48
C GLU A 160 8.84 -25.87 1.43
N LEU A 161 7.85 -26.64 0.98
CA LEU A 161 6.58 -26.83 1.67
C LEU A 161 6.32 -28.25 2.21
N SER A 162 7.31 -29.15 2.26
CA SER A 162 7.08 -30.52 2.76
C SER A 162 6.60 -30.56 4.21
N THR A 163 7.05 -29.61 5.03
CA THR A 163 6.57 -29.48 6.40
C THR A 163 5.11 -29.02 6.44
N VAL A 164 4.72 -28.13 5.53
CA VAL A 164 3.34 -27.65 5.39
C VAL A 164 2.43 -28.80 4.94
N ASP A 165 2.88 -29.64 3.99
CA ASP A 165 2.13 -30.83 3.56
C ASP A 165 1.84 -31.78 4.73
N ARG A 166 2.84 -31.98 5.63
CA ARG A 166 2.65 -32.77 6.87
C ARG A 166 1.65 -32.13 7.82
N TRP A 167 1.66 -30.82 7.96
CA TRP A 167 0.69 -30.11 8.79
C TRP A 167 -0.72 -30.18 8.20
N ILE A 168 -0.87 -30.05 6.88
CA ILE A 168 -2.16 -30.22 6.20
C ILE A 168 -2.70 -31.63 6.46
N ALA A 169 -1.86 -32.64 6.39
CA ALA A 169 -2.25 -34.02 6.67
C ALA A 169 -2.71 -34.20 8.13
N ALA A 170 -1.99 -33.61 9.10
CA ALA A 170 -2.33 -33.66 10.52
C ALA A 170 -3.63 -32.91 10.84
N ASP A 171 -3.85 -31.73 10.25
CA ASP A 171 -4.99 -30.87 10.55
C ASP A 171 -6.25 -31.25 9.73
N ARG A 172 -6.16 -32.28 8.87
CA ARG A 172 -7.23 -32.68 7.94
C ARG A 172 -8.52 -33.07 8.65
N ALA A 173 -8.44 -33.72 9.82
CA ALA A 173 -9.62 -34.15 10.57
C ALA A 173 -10.40 -32.94 11.10
N ASP A 174 -9.72 -31.99 11.70
CA ASP A 174 -10.30 -30.76 12.25
C ASP A 174 -10.89 -29.89 11.14
N ALA A 175 -10.20 -29.79 10.00
CA ALA A 175 -10.67 -29.05 8.85
C ALA A 175 -11.95 -29.66 8.25
N ARG A 176 -12.04 -30.98 8.16
CA ARG A 176 -13.26 -31.68 7.70
C ARG A 176 -14.44 -31.43 8.63
N SER A 177 -14.20 -31.44 9.94
CA SER A 177 -15.24 -31.12 10.94
C SER A 177 -15.76 -29.70 10.77
N ALA A 178 -14.90 -28.77 10.32
CA ALA A 178 -15.23 -27.38 10.00
C ALA A 178 -15.72 -27.18 8.54
N GLN A 179 -15.89 -28.25 7.77
CA GLN A 179 -16.25 -28.20 6.33
C GLN A 179 -15.29 -27.33 5.48
N LEU A 180 -14.01 -27.35 5.82
CA LEU A 180 -12.97 -26.61 5.13
C LEU A 180 -12.05 -27.52 4.33
N GLU A 181 -11.70 -27.10 3.13
CA GLU A 181 -10.61 -27.70 2.34
C GLU A 181 -9.31 -26.93 2.67
N LEU A 182 -8.37 -27.62 3.35
CA LEU A 182 -7.07 -27.05 3.65
C LEU A 182 -6.12 -27.15 2.48
N THR A 183 -5.55 -26.00 2.13
CA THR A 183 -4.48 -25.86 1.15
C THR A 183 -3.23 -25.27 1.86
N ALA A 184 -2.12 -25.13 1.14
CA ALA A 184 -0.94 -24.50 1.70
C ALA A 184 -1.07 -22.97 1.92
N TRP A 185 -2.03 -22.31 1.26
CA TRP A 185 -2.18 -20.86 1.30
C TRP A 185 -2.43 -20.30 2.70
N PRO A 186 -3.31 -20.83 3.55
CA PRO A 186 -3.47 -20.35 4.92
C PRO A 186 -2.19 -20.43 5.75
N TYR A 187 -1.37 -21.48 5.58
CA TYR A 187 -0.10 -21.63 6.27
C TYR A 187 0.92 -20.58 5.82
N LEU A 188 1.01 -20.35 4.51
CA LEU A 188 1.86 -19.30 3.93
C LEU A 188 1.44 -17.91 4.42
N LEU A 189 0.14 -17.58 4.37
CA LEU A 189 -0.36 -16.29 4.84
C LEU A 189 -0.14 -16.10 6.35
N SER A 190 -0.29 -17.14 7.16
CA SER A 190 0.02 -17.09 8.60
C SER A 190 1.52 -16.82 8.83
N ALA A 191 2.41 -17.52 8.10
CA ALA A 191 3.85 -17.31 8.20
C ALA A 191 4.25 -15.89 7.78
N ILE A 192 3.66 -15.36 6.71
CA ILE A 192 3.89 -13.99 6.23
C ILE A 192 3.41 -12.97 7.28
N ALA A 193 2.19 -13.12 7.80
CA ALA A 193 1.64 -12.21 8.80
C ALA A 193 2.50 -12.18 10.08
N ARG A 194 2.94 -13.34 10.54
CA ARG A 194 3.85 -13.46 11.70
C ARG A 194 5.25 -12.91 11.41
N ALA A 195 5.75 -13.03 10.17
CA ALA A 195 7.02 -12.43 9.78
C ALA A 195 6.95 -10.90 9.74
N LEU A 196 5.79 -10.31 9.37
CA LEU A 196 5.56 -8.86 9.44
C LEU A 196 5.52 -8.31 10.88
N VAL A 197 5.22 -9.15 11.88
CA VAL A 197 5.37 -8.76 13.31
C VAL A 197 6.83 -8.53 13.64
N ASP A 198 7.71 -9.41 13.15
CA ASP A 198 9.15 -9.36 13.42
C ASP A 198 9.88 -8.28 12.60
N GLN A 199 9.26 -7.83 11.50
CA GLN A 199 9.83 -6.81 10.59
C GLN A 199 8.79 -5.76 10.19
N PRO A 200 8.48 -4.82 11.10
CA PRO A 200 7.43 -3.82 10.91
C PRO A 200 7.74 -2.80 9.81
N GLU A 201 8.99 -2.71 9.33
CA GLU A 201 9.37 -1.84 8.21
C GLU A 201 8.66 -2.22 6.90
N LEU A 202 8.35 -3.51 6.73
CA LEU A 202 7.64 -4.01 5.55
C LEU A 202 6.13 -3.82 5.67
N ASN A 203 5.60 -3.76 6.91
CA ASN A 203 4.19 -3.46 7.19
C ASN A 203 3.98 -1.95 7.34
N ALA A 204 4.33 -1.20 6.30
CA ALA A 204 4.33 0.25 6.33
C ALA A 204 3.83 0.85 5.01
N THR A 205 3.42 2.09 5.06
CA THR A 205 3.06 2.90 3.90
C THR A 205 3.96 4.12 3.81
N SER A 206 4.19 4.62 2.61
CA SER A 206 4.93 5.86 2.40
C SER A 206 3.97 7.02 2.17
N PHE A 207 4.19 8.13 2.84
CA PHE A 207 3.47 9.37 2.63
C PHE A 207 4.41 10.56 2.85
N ASP A 208 4.47 11.47 1.88
CA ASP A 208 5.31 12.68 1.95
C ASP A 208 6.75 12.37 2.40
N HIS A 209 7.41 11.41 1.74
CA HIS A 209 8.75 10.92 2.05
C HIS A 209 8.95 10.37 3.48
N ARG A 210 7.87 10.06 4.19
CA ARG A 210 7.88 9.45 5.52
C ARG A 210 7.38 8.02 5.46
N LEU A 211 7.95 7.18 6.30
CA LEU A 211 7.50 5.80 6.49
C LEU A 211 6.52 5.74 7.67
N ILE A 212 5.30 5.30 7.40
CA ILE A 212 4.27 5.11 8.42
C ILE A 212 4.14 3.62 8.66
N LYS A 213 4.71 3.13 9.77
CA LYS A 213 4.59 1.73 10.19
C LYS A 213 3.19 1.48 10.74
N ARG A 214 2.57 0.39 10.31
CA ARG A 214 1.24 -0.02 10.77
C ARG A 214 1.34 -1.05 11.89
N SER A 215 0.56 -0.85 12.94
CA SER A 215 0.49 -1.79 14.07
C SER A 215 -0.34 -3.04 13.73
N ASP A 216 -1.40 -2.87 12.94
CA ASP A 216 -2.26 -3.97 12.49
C ASP A 216 -1.68 -4.64 11.25
N ARG A 217 -1.66 -5.99 11.24
CA ARG A 217 -1.18 -6.79 10.10
C ARG A 217 -2.37 -7.21 9.24
N HIS A 218 -2.90 -6.24 8.51
CA HIS A 218 -3.91 -6.50 7.49
C HIS A 218 -3.21 -6.94 6.21
N LEU A 219 -3.58 -8.10 5.68
CA LEU A 219 -3.05 -8.60 4.41
C LEU A 219 -4.07 -8.42 3.30
N SER A 220 -3.74 -7.62 2.29
CA SER A 220 -4.49 -7.63 1.03
C SER A 220 -4.08 -8.85 0.23
N VAL A 221 -4.98 -9.79 0.05
CA VAL A 221 -4.75 -11.02 -0.69
C VAL A 221 -5.32 -10.88 -2.10
N GLY A 222 -4.44 -10.93 -3.09
CA GLY A 222 -4.80 -10.89 -4.51
C GLY A 222 -5.09 -12.29 -5.04
N PHE A 223 -6.26 -12.48 -5.60
CA PHE A 223 -6.67 -13.69 -6.33
C PHE A 223 -6.42 -13.44 -7.82
N GLU A 224 -5.30 -13.93 -8.35
CA GLU A 224 -4.88 -13.62 -9.73
C GLU A 224 -5.92 -14.07 -10.77
N ALA A 225 -6.47 -15.27 -10.62
CA ALA A 225 -7.47 -15.80 -11.53
C ALA A 225 -8.74 -14.92 -11.62
N LEU A 226 -9.02 -14.12 -10.58
CA LEU A 226 -10.20 -13.26 -10.50
C LEU A 226 -9.89 -11.79 -10.80
N ALA A 227 -8.61 -11.42 -10.91
CA ALA A 227 -8.12 -10.03 -10.97
C ALA A 227 -8.70 -9.15 -9.85
N LYS A 228 -8.91 -9.72 -8.65
CA LYS A 228 -9.49 -9.09 -7.47
C LYS A 228 -8.61 -9.31 -6.26
N ALA A 229 -8.73 -8.41 -5.29
CA ALA A 229 -8.06 -8.53 -4.01
C ALA A 229 -9.07 -8.29 -2.87
N ALA A 230 -8.81 -8.93 -1.73
CA ALA A 230 -9.60 -8.74 -0.51
C ALA A 230 -8.70 -8.75 0.72
N VAL A 231 -9.10 -8.07 1.79
CA VAL A 231 -8.29 -7.86 2.98
C VAL A 231 -8.66 -8.84 4.08
N ILE A 232 -7.65 -9.56 4.57
CA ILE A 232 -7.73 -10.33 5.80
C ILE A 232 -7.26 -9.42 6.94
N HIS A 233 -8.19 -9.06 7.82
CA HIS A 233 -7.89 -8.21 8.96
C HIS A 233 -7.15 -8.99 10.05
N ARG A 234 -6.08 -8.37 10.62
CA ARG A 234 -5.26 -8.92 11.73
C ARG A 234 -4.87 -10.38 11.49
N ALA A 235 -4.31 -10.65 10.32
CA ALA A 235 -3.97 -12.01 9.90
C ALA A 235 -2.98 -12.71 10.85
N ASP A 236 -2.16 -11.94 11.58
CA ASP A 236 -1.22 -12.41 12.60
C ASP A 236 -1.90 -12.96 13.86
N GLN A 237 -3.14 -12.56 14.14
CA GLN A 237 -3.90 -12.94 15.33
C GLN A 237 -4.91 -14.07 15.06
N LEU A 238 -5.14 -14.42 13.81
CA LEU A 238 -6.10 -15.45 13.46
C LEU A 238 -5.51 -16.86 13.65
N PRO A 239 -6.23 -17.75 14.38
CA PRO A 239 -5.92 -19.17 14.33
C PRO A 239 -5.98 -19.72 12.91
N LEU A 240 -5.21 -20.74 12.60
CA LEU A 240 -5.06 -21.27 11.22
C LEU A 240 -6.39 -21.60 10.55
N LEU A 241 -7.29 -22.31 11.22
CA LEU A 241 -8.60 -22.67 10.67
C LEU A 241 -9.49 -21.44 10.45
N ALA A 242 -9.42 -20.44 11.32
CA ALA A 242 -10.12 -19.17 11.12
C ALA A 242 -9.56 -18.39 9.92
N LEU A 243 -8.24 -18.40 9.75
CA LEU A 243 -7.59 -17.79 8.58
C LEU A 243 -8.01 -18.52 7.29
N ALA A 244 -8.05 -19.86 7.30
CA ALA A 244 -8.49 -20.67 6.17
C ALA A 244 -9.96 -20.40 5.80
N SER A 245 -10.84 -20.34 6.79
CA SER A 245 -12.26 -20.02 6.61
C SER A 245 -12.45 -18.60 6.05
N THR A 246 -11.71 -17.62 6.60
CA THR A 246 -11.76 -16.24 6.14
C THR A 246 -11.30 -16.13 4.69
N LEU A 247 -10.18 -16.79 4.33
CA LEU A 247 -9.66 -16.79 2.96
C LEU A 247 -10.68 -17.42 1.99
N ALA A 248 -11.28 -18.54 2.34
CA ALA A 248 -12.30 -19.20 1.52
C ALA A 248 -13.54 -18.33 1.32
N ALA A 249 -14.02 -17.68 2.39
CA ALA A 249 -15.17 -16.78 2.33
C ALA A 249 -14.89 -15.52 1.48
N LEU A 250 -13.69 -14.94 1.61
CA LEU A 250 -13.27 -13.79 0.80
C LEU A 250 -13.17 -14.17 -0.67
N ARG A 251 -12.60 -15.33 -0.97
CA ARG A 251 -12.52 -15.86 -2.34
C ARG A 251 -13.92 -16.02 -2.95
N GLN A 252 -14.83 -16.66 -2.23
CA GLN A 252 -16.20 -16.87 -2.70
C GLN A 252 -16.93 -15.54 -2.95
N ARG A 253 -16.75 -14.53 -2.06
CA ARG A 253 -17.29 -13.18 -2.29
C ARG A 253 -16.65 -12.51 -3.51
N ALA A 254 -15.36 -12.69 -3.72
CA ALA A 254 -14.66 -12.18 -4.89
C ALA A 254 -15.20 -12.79 -6.19
N GLU A 255 -15.40 -14.11 -6.21
CA GLU A 255 -15.99 -14.84 -7.35
C GLU A 255 -17.40 -14.32 -7.69
N ARG A 256 -18.23 -14.13 -6.67
CA ARG A 256 -19.60 -13.63 -6.83
C ARG A 256 -19.69 -12.13 -7.07
N GLY A 257 -18.61 -11.38 -6.95
CA GLY A 257 -18.62 -9.91 -7.07
C GLY A 257 -19.31 -9.19 -5.90
N THR A 258 -19.37 -9.82 -4.72
CA THR A 258 -20.06 -9.32 -3.51
C THR A 258 -19.11 -8.90 -2.40
N LEU A 259 -17.87 -8.51 -2.75
CA LEU A 259 -16.93 -7.92 -1.79
C LEU A 259 -17.50 -6.64 -1.20
N THR A 260 -17.43 -6.52 0.11
CA THR A 260 -17.88 -5.33 0.85
C THR A 260 -16.78 -4.26 0.91
N ALA A 261 -17.12 -3.05 1.36
CA ALA A 261 -16.13 -2.01 1.61
C ALA A 261 -15.09 -2.42 2.67
N ALA A 262 -15.50 -3.22 3.68
CA ALA A 262 -14.60 -3.77 4.68
C ALA A 262 -13.61 -4.79 4.06
N ASP A 263 -14.06 -5.61 3.10
CA ASP A 263 -13.20 -6.54 2.39
C ASP A 263 -12.17 -5.84 1.48
N GLN A 264 -12.38 -4.56 1.19
CA GLN A 264 -11.54 -3.71 0.33
C GLN A 264 -10.85 -2.58 1.10
N ALA A 265 -10.79 -2.69 2.43
CA ALA A 265 -10.14 -1.72 3.29
C ALA A 265 -8.65 -1.56 2.92
N PRO A 266 -8.04 -0.39 3.19
CA PRO A 266 -6.61 -0.21 2.96
C PRO A 266 -5.77 -1.17 3.81
N SER A 267 -4.71 -1.72 3.22
CA SER A 267 -3.67 -2.49 3.92
C SER A 267 -2.29 -1.95 3.58
N ALA A 268 -1.31 -2.20 4.42
CA ALA A 268 0.06 -1.77 4.20
C ALA A 268 0.90 -2.81 3.44
N PHE A 269 0.40 -4.05 3.34
CA PHE A 269 1.12 -5.14 2.68
C PHE A 269 0.17 -5.99 1.87
N SER A 270 0.50 -6.22 0.62
CA SER A 270 -0.27 -7.10 -0.26
C SER A 270 0.48 -8.38 -0.62
N VAL A 271 -0.29 -9.46 -0.76
CA VAL A 271 0.19 -10.78 -1.18
C VAL A 271 -0.63 -11.24 -2.37
N ALA A 272 0.00 -11.46 -3.51
CA ALA A 272 -0.65 -12.07 -4.66
C ALA A 272 -0.41 -13.58 -4.66
N LEU A 273 -1.49 -14.36 -4.72
CA LEU A 273 -1.43 -15.82 -4.77
C LEU A 273 -1.40 -16.27 -6.24
N GLY A 274 -0.32 -16.92 -6.63
CA GLY A 274 -0.17 -17.50 -7.96
C GLY A 274 -1.03 -18.74 -8.13
N GLU A 275 -2.15 -18.59 -8.81
CA GLU A 275 -3.08 -19.66 -9.13
C GLU A 275 -3.04 -19.90 -10.63
N GLY A 276 -2.18 -20.79 -11.09
CA GLY A 276 -2.09 -21.11 -12.51
C GLY A 276 -0.69 -21.46 -12.98
N HIS A 277 -0.53 -21.58 -14.29
CA HIS A 277 0.71 -22.02 -14.93
C HIS A 277 1.70 -20.88 -15.23
N LEU A 278 1.43 -19.71 -14.77
CA LEU A 278 2.27 -18.55 -15.02
C LEU A 278 3.56 -18.63 -14.21
N GLY A 279 4.65 -18.34 -14.87
CA GLY A 279 5.93 -18.14 -14.20
C GLY A 279 5.86 -17.04 -13.15
N ILE A 280 6.88 -16.95 -12.30
CA ILE A 280 6.94 -15.86 -11.34
C ILE A 280 7.24 -14.56 -12.06
N GLY A 281 6.42 -13.55 -11.82
CA GLY A 281 6.61 -12.18 -12.28
C GLY A 281 6.67 -11.22 -11.10
N THR A 282 7.09 -10.00 -11.34
CA THR A 282 7.02 -8.91 -10.38
C THR A 282 5.74 -8.13 -10.58
N SER A 283 5.07 -7.73 -9.51
CA SER A 283 3.81 -6.98 -9.60
C SER A 283 3.99 -5.47 -9.53
N GLY A 284 5.23 -4.99 -9.35
CA GLY A 284 5.47 -3.60 -8.99
C GLY A 284 4.93 -3.24 -7.61
N LEU A 285 5.23 -2.04 -7.14
CA LEU A 285 4.70 -1.51 -5.90
C LEU A 285 3.46 -0.65 -6.18
N ARG A 286 2.42 -0.81 -5.37
CA ARG A 286 1.25 0.06 -5.42
C ARG A 286 1.39 1.13 -4.34
N SER A 287 1.45 2.40 -4.74
CA SER A 287 1.40 3.48 -3.76
C SER A 287 0.13 3.36 -2.91
N PRO A 288 0.20 3.47 -1.58
CA PRO A 288 1.34 3.88 -0.75
C PRO A 288 2.17 2.73 -0.16
N GLU A 289 2.01 1.47 -0.59
CA GLU A 289 2.77 0.32 -0.08
C GLU A 289 4.28 0.49 -0.31
N VAL A 290 5.09 0.09 0.68
CA VAL A 290 6.57 0.09 0.57
C VAL A 290 7.12 -1.30 0.23
N ALA A 291 6.31 -2.33 0.39
CA ALA A 291 6.64 -3.70 -0.01
C ALA A 291 5.37 -4.50 -0.32
N ASN A 292 5.51 -5.49 -1.20
CA ASN A 292 4.50 -6.51 -1.46
C ASN A 292 5.15 -7.83 -1.84
N LEU A 293 4.39 -8.92 -1.69
CA LEU A 293 4.86 -10.26 -1.99
C LEU A 293 3.99 -10.89 -3.08
N ARG A 294 4.63 -11.52 -4.06
CA ARG A 294 3.96 -12.39 -5.01
C ARG A 294 4.45 -13.82 -4.81
N LEU A 295 3.54 -14.76 -4.74
CA LEU A 295 3.80 -16.17 -4.64
C LEU A 295 3.48 -16.83 -5.99
N SER A 296 4.36 -17.70 -6.48
CA SER A 296 4.10 -18.50 -7.66
C SER A 296 3.05 -19.57 -7.38
N ALA A 297 2.56 -20.27 -8.41
CA ALA A 297 1.89 -21.55 -8.22
C ALA A 297 2.83 -22.53 -7.47
N ILE A 298 2.25 -23.37 -6.62
CA ILE A 298 2.99 -24.44 -5.94
C ILE A 298 3.34 -25.50 -6.97
N ARG A 299 4.62 -25.82 -7.09
CA ARG A 299 5.16 -26.75 -8.09
C ARG A 299 5.97 -27.83 -7.40
N ARG A 300 5.95 -29.04 -7.94
CA ARG A 300 6.88 -30.08 -7.50
C ARG A 300 8.17 -29.94 -8.30
N GLN A 301 9.27 -29.77 -7.60
CA GLN A 301 10.60 -29.55 -8.20
C GLN A 301 11.61 -30.51 -7.64
N PRO A 302 12.62 -30.95 -8.46
CA PRO A 302 13.77 -31.68 -7.94
C PRO A 302 14.58 -30.77 -7.01
N TRP A 303 14.94 -31.30 -5.84
CA TRP A 303 15.66 -30.59 -4.82
C TRP A 303 16.79 -31.45 -4.30
N ALA A 304 18.02 -30.91 -4.24
CA ALA A 304 19.15 -31.62 -3.65
C ALA A 304 19.05 -31.53 -2.12
N VAL A 305 19.01 -32.67 -1.45
CA VAL A 305 19.04 -32.77 0.01
C VAL A 305 20.23 -33.62 0.43
N ASN A 306 20.87 -33.20 1.53
CA ASN A 306 21.91 -34.01 2.14
C ASN A 306 21.29 -34.87 3.24
N HIS A 307 21.31 -36.19 3.06
CA HIS A 307 20.85 -37.14 4.06
C HIS A 307 22.04 -37.97 4.53
N GLN A 308 22.46 -37.77 5.78
CA GLN A 308 23.59 -38.46 6.42
C GLN A 308 24.91 -38.40 5.60
N GLY A 309 25.21 -37.25 4.99
CA GLY A 309 26.41 -37.05 4.19
C GLY A 309 26.30 -37.48 2.73
N VAL A 310 25.16 -38.02 2.31
CA VAL A 310 24.88 -38.41 0.92
C VAL A 310 23.93 -37.41 0.29
N GLU A 311 24.32 -36.82 -0.83
CA GLU A 311 23.43 -35.97 -1.63
C GLU A 311 22.41 -36.81 -2.40
N GLN A 312 21.15 -36.48 -2.24
CA GLN A 312 20.04 -37.13 -2.92
C GLN A 312 19.15 -36.09 -3.57
N VAL A 313 18.62 -36.39 -4.74
CA VAL A 313 17.62 -35.58 -5.40
C VAL A 313 16.23 -36.09 -5.01
N VAL A 314 15.45 -35.24 -4.36
CA VAL A 314 14.05 -35.52 -3.99
C VAL A 314 13.12 -34.53 -4.69
N VAL A 315 11.89 -34.93 -4.94
CA VAL A 315 10.87 -34.05 -5.56
C VAL A 315 10.03 -33.44 -4.45
N LEU A 316 10.15 -32.14 -4.25
CA LEU A 316 9.49 -31.40 -3.17
C LEU A 316 8.50 -30.38 -3.70
N PRO A 317 7.43 -30.07 -2.93
CA PRO A 317 6.54 -28.94 -3.21
C PRO A 317 7.27 -27.64 -2.89
N VAL A 318 7.34 -26.74 -3.86
CA VAL A 318 8.03 -25.47 -3.76
C VAL A 318 7.14 -24.34 -4.28
N VAL A 319 7.13 -23.21 -3.58
CA VAL A 319 6.57 -21.94 -4.04
C VAL A 319 7.69 -20.93 -4.11
N THR A 320 7.82 -20.22 -5.22
CA THR A 320 8.76 -19.11 -5.33
C THR A 320 8.06 -17.84 -4.86
N ALA A 321 8.68 -17.14 -3.93
CA ALA A 321 8.26 -15.84 -3.43
C ALA A 321 9.07 -14.74 -4.12
N ALA A 322 8.40 -13.75 -4.71
CA ALA A 322 8.99 -12.52 -5.23
C ALA A 322 8.58 -11.36 -4.33
N LEU A 323 9.51 -10.85 -3.55
CA LEU A 323 9.33 -9.68 -2.70
C LEU A 323 9.75 -8.43 -3.46
N ASN A 324 8.79 -7.54 -3.71
CA ASN A 324 9.05 -6.21 -4.24
C ASN A 324 9.11 -5.23 -3.07
N PHE A 325 10.06 -4.31 -3.09
CA PHE A 325 10.22 -3.32 -2.03
C PHE A 325 10.78 -2.00 -2.56
N ASP A 326 10.47 -0.92 -1.86
CA ASP A 326 11.03 0.39 -2.14
C ASP A 326 12.39 0.54 -1.45
N PRO A 327 13.52 0.60 -2.19
CA PRO A 327 14.86 0.64 -1.61
C PRO A 327 15.16 1.92 -0.83
N ARG A 328 14.32 2.94 -0.92
CA ARG A 328 14.42 4.15 -0.11
C ARG A 328 14.03 3.92 1.35
N PHE A 329 13.15 2.94 1.60
CA PHE A 329 12.60 2.66 2.94
C PHE A 329 12.98 1.29 3.45
N VAL A 330 13.21 0.32 2.57
CA VAL A 330 13.52 -1.07 2.91
C VAL A 330 14.85 -1.45 2.27
N SER A 331 15.85 -1.76 3.11
CA SER A 331 17.13 -2.23 2.59
C SER A 331 17.05 -3.67 2.07
N PRO A 332 17.90 -4.07 1.11
CA PRO A 332 17.96 -5.46 0.63
C PRO A 332 18.21 -6.48 1.74
N SER A 333 18.96 -6.12 2.78
CA SER A 333 19.21 -7.00 3.94
C SER A 333 17.95 -7.24 4.77
N VAL A 334 17.12 -6.21 4.98
CA VAL A 334 15.82 -6.33 5.66
C VAL A 334 14.87 -7.19 4.82
N ALA A 335 14.82 -6.96 3.51
CA ALA A 335 14.01 -7.73 2.58
C ALA A 335 14.41 -9.21 2.54
N SER A 336 15.73 -9.51 2.50
CA SER A 336 16.26 -10.88 2.55
C SER A 336 15.95 -11.56 3.88
N ALA A 337 16.15 -10.86 4.99
CA ALA A 337 15.84 -11.38 6.33
C ALA A 337 14.33 -11.71 6.47
N PHE A 338 13.44 -10.91 5.87
CA PHE A 338 12.00 -11.19 5.87
C PHE A 338 11.67 -12.52 5.18
N LEU A 339 12.22 -12.77 4.00
CA LEU A 339 12.02 -14.03 3.27
C LEU A 339 12.55 -15.24 4.08
N GLY A 340 13.74 -15.10 4.70
CA GLY A 340 14.27 -16.12 5.60
C GLY A 340 13.41 -16.36 6.85
N ARG A 341 12.74 -15.32 7.38
CA ARG A 341 11.81 -15.48 8.51
C ARG A 341 10.52 -16.20 8.09
N ILE A 342 10.01 -15.95 6.88
CA ILE A 342 8.88 -16.73 6.34
C ILE A 342 9.28 -18.21 6.27
N ASP A 343 10.43 -18.53 5.68
CA ASP A 343 10.94 -19.91 5.58
C ASP A 343 11.06 -20.56 6.97
N ALA A 344 11.66 -19.88 7.93
CA ALA A 344 11.78 -20.39 9.29
C ALA A 344 10.41 -20.69 9.94
N LYS A 345 9.41 -19.81 9.73
CA LYS A 345 8.05 -20.00 10.27
C LYS A 345 7.27 -21.12 9.56
N LEU A 346 7.66 -21.49 8.34
CA LEU A 346 7.11 -22.66 7.63
C LEU A 346 7.74 -23.98 8.07
N ARG A 347 8.83 -23.94 8.84
CA ARG A 347 9.50 -25.12 9.41
C ARG A 347 9.12 -25.39 10.86
N THR A 348 8.62 -24.37 11.57
CA THR A 348 8.25 -24.45 13.00
C THR A 348 6.79 -24.02 13.17
N ARG A 349 6.02 -24.83 13.92
CA ARG A 349 4.59 -24.58 14.16
C ARG A 349 4.36 -23.56 15.29
#